data_70e19565437d7a365ac8befa590d19c9
#
_entry.id   70e19565437d7a365ac8befa590d19c9
#
_cell.length_a   1.000
_cell.length_b   1.000
_cell.length_c   1.000
_cell.angle_alpha   90.00
_cell.angle_beta   90.00
_cell.angle_gamma   90.00
#
_symmetry.space_group_name_H-M   'P 1'
#
loop_
_entity.id
_entity.type
_entity.pdbx_description
1 polymer ?
#
loop_
_entity_poly.entity_id
_entity_poly.type
_entity_poly.pdbx_seq_one_letter_code
_entity_poly.pdbx_strand_id
1 'polypeptide(L)'
;MSLRDDKQQNIQMELDFSSALTGAARGVAGEETESLMATSEPENPARTNRLMEEVCERENLKEALRQVKRNKGSAGVDGITVNQLTGYLKQHWPVIREQLLSGTYEPKPVRRVEIPKPDGGVRKLGIPTVLDRFIQQAVMQVLQRRWDSTFSDHSYGFRPGRSAHQAVAQAQQYIAAGYGWVIDLDLEKFFGAPG
;
A
#
# COMPACT_ATOMS: atom_id res chain seq x y z
N MET A 1 -19.44 28.26 -38.67
CA MET A 1 -19.14 28.51 -37.23
C MET A 1 -18.31 27.33 -36.77
N SER A 2 -16.99 27.53 -36.74
CA SER A 2 -15.98 26.46 -36.62
C SER A 2 -15.68 26.22 -35.16
N LEU A 3 -15.85 24.99 -34.70
CA LEU A 3 -15.40 24.53 -33.39
C LEU A 3 -13.94 24.06 -33.54
N ARG A 4 -13.08 24.70 -32.81
CA ARG A 4 -11.63 24.41 -32.79
C ARG A 4 -11.37 23.13 -32.04
N ASP A 5 -10.70 22.19 -32.72
CA ASP A 5 -10.02 21.03 -32.12
C ASP A 5 -8.81 21.49 -31.32
N ASP A 6 -8.90 21.45 -30.00
CA ASP A 6 -7.75 21.54 -29.13
C ASP A 6 -7.14 20.14 -28.97
N LYS A 7 -6.15 19.82 -29.81
CA LYS A 7 -5.25 18.71 -29.62
C LYS A 7 -4.38 18.96 -28.39
N GLN A 8 -4.64 18.26 -27.31
CA GLN A 8 -3.68 18.11 -26.20
C GLN A 8 -2.43 17.39 -26.74
N GLN A 9 -1.37 18.14 -26.93
CA GLN A 9 -0.04 17.58 -27.17
C GLN A 9 0.49 17.00 -25.87
N ASN A 10 0.52 15.68 -25.79
CA ASN A 10 1.17 14.92 -24.72
C ASN A 10 2.69 15.04 -24.96
N ILE A 11 3.35 15.95 -24.24
CA ILE A 11 4.81 16.06 -24.27
C ILE A 11 5.35 15.02 -23.30
N GLN A 12 5.77 13.89 -23.83
CA GLN A 12 6.49 12.86 -23.10
C GLN A 12 7.95 13.32 -22.95
N MET A 13 8.31 13.85 -21.78
CA MET A 13 9.70 14.11 -21.42
C MET A 13 10.33 12.80 -20.97
N GLU A 14 11.21 12.22 -21.77
CA GLU A 14 12.19 11.23 -21.30
C GLU A 14 13.25 11.96 -20.47
N LEU A 15 13.26 11.70 -19.16
CA LEU A 15 14.31 12.16 -18.25
C LEU A 15 15.48 11.18 -18.34
N ASP A 16 16.51 11.55 -19.09
CA ASP A 16 17.77 10.81 -19.14
C ASP A 16 18.65 11.20 -17.92
N PHE A 17 18.72 10.32 -16.95
CA PHE A 17 19.48 10.51 -15.71
C PHE A 17 21.00 10.34 -15.86
N SER A 18 21.50 10.09 -17.06
CA SER A 18 22.92 9.74 -17.28
C SER A 18 23.87 10.94 -17.46
N SER A 19 23.39 12.16 -17.66
CA SER A 19 24.27 13.27 -18.10
C SER A 19 24.43 14.48 -17.15
N ALA A 20 23.93 14.39 -15.90
CA ALA A 20 23.92 15.55 -14.98
C ALA A 20 25.08 15.54 -13.93
N LEU A 21 26.20 14.86 -14.16
CA LEU A 21 27.32 14.78 -13.20
C LEU A 21 28.58 15.55 -13.60
N THR A 22 28.53 16.49 -14.56
CA THR A 22 29.68 17.37 -14.82
C THR A 22 29.23 18.78 -15.19
N GLY A 23 29.23 19.69 -14.22
CA GLY A 23 28.98 21.12 -14.50
C GLY A 23 29.06 21.99 -13.26
N ALA A 24 30.28 22.41 -12.93
CA ALA A 24 30.75 23.60 -12.18
C ALA A 24 29.76 24.33 -11.24
N ALA A 25 30.14 24.29 -9.96
CA ALA A 25 29.69 25.15 -8.88
C ALA A 25 29.90 26.64 -9.14
N ARG A 26 28.86 27.44 -8.84
CA ARG A 26 29.00 28.79 -8.28
C ARG A 26 27.97 28.96 -7.17
N GLY A 27 28.49 29.30 -5.98
CA GLY A 27 27.80 29.25 -4.72
C GLY A 27 26.69 30.28 -4.55
N VAL A 28 25.68 29.85 -3.84
CA VAL A 28 24.88 30.66 -2.92
C VAL A 28 24.79 29.87 -1.61
N ALA A 29 25.03 30.58 -0.52
CA ALA A 29 25.18 30.03 0.82
C ALA A 29 23.91 29.39 1.35
N GLY A 30 24.05 28.22 1.95
CA GLY A 30 23.46 27.77 3.20
C GLY A 30 21.96 27.49 3.21
N GLU A 31 21.64 26.22 3.04
CA GLU A 31 20.80 25.49 3.97
C GLU A 31 21.17 24.00 3.77
N GLU A 32 21.68 23.41 4.83
CA GLU A 32 22.07 22.00 4.86
C GLU A 32 20.80 21.15 4.68
N THR A 33 20.58 20.67 3.48
CA THR A 33 19.70 19.53 3.27
C THR A 33 20.39 18.31 3.87
N GLU A 34 20.05 17.99 5.11
CA GLU A 34 20.33 16.68 5.68
C GLU A 34 19.81 15.63 4.72
N SER A 35 20.73 15.02 3.99
CA SER A 35 20.50 13.79 3.25
C SER A 35 20.13 12.73 4.27
N LEU A 36 18.83 12.49 4.44
CA LEU A 36 18.30 11.32 5.14
C LEU A 36 18.68 10.08 4.32
N MET A 37 19.97 9.72 4.36
CA MET A 37 20.38 8.36 4.08
C MET A 37 19.69 7.50 5.14
N ALA A 38 18.64 6.78 4.71
CA ALA A 38 18.12 5.69 5.48
C ALA A 38 19.28 4.72 5.74
N THR A 39 19.89 4.84 6.90
CA THR A 39 20.81 3.83 7.41
C THR A 39 19.96 2.58 7.58
N SER A 40 20.02 1.69 6.59
CA SER A 40 19.53 0.33 6.74
C SER A 40 20.35 -0.33 7.83
N GLU A 41 19.86 -0.26 9.07
CA GLU A 41 20.37 -1.13 10.13
C GLU A 41 20.24 -2.58 9.63
N PRO A 42 21.27 -3.42 9.78
CA PRO A 42 21.20 -4.82 9.37
C PRO A 42 19.99 -5.44 10.06
N GLU A 43 19.10 -6.05 9.26
CA GLU A 43 17.91 -6.72 9.75
C GLU A 43 18.33 -7.75 10.81
N ASN A 44 18.06 -7.44 12.07
CA ASN A 44 18.32 -8.36 13.17
C ASN A 44 17.24 -9.45 13.15
N PRO A 45 17.57 -10.72 12.87
CA PRO A 45 16.61 -11.81 12.80
C PRO A 45 15.76 -11.96 14.08
N ALA A 46 16.29 -11.56 15.23
CA ALA A 46 15.53 -11.53 16.48
C ALA A 46 14.41 -10.47 16.48
N ARG A 47 14.50 -9.39 15.71
CA ARG A 47 13.43 -8.39 15.52
C ARG A 47 12.31 -8.92 14.64
N THR A 48 12.65 -9.69 13.62
CA THR A 48 11.65 -10.27 12.69
C THR A 48 10.84 -11.36 13.37
N ASN A 49 11.46 -12.20 14.20
CA ASN A 49 10.74 -13.20 14.98
C ASN A 49 9.72 -12.59 15.94
N ARG A 50 10.10 -11.50 16.63
CA ARG A 50 9.17 -10.76 17.52
C ARG A 50 8.00 -10.12 16.76
N LEU A 51 8.20 -9.73 15.50
CA LEU A 51 7.13 -9.15 14.69
C LEU A 51 5.99 -10.15 14.43
N MET A 52 6.33 -11.40 14.06
CA MET A 52 5.32 -12.43 13.82
C MET A 52 4.64 -12.87 15.12
N GLU A 53 5.33 -12.85 16.25
CA GLU A 53 4.72 -13.05 17.55
C GLU A 53 3.66 -12.00 17.86
N GLU A 54 3.96 -10.71 17.63
CA GLU A 54 3.00 -9.60 17.78
C GLU A 54 1.81 -9.76 16.82
N VAL A 55 2.04 -10.16 15.58
CA VAL A 55 0.96 -10.45 14.62
C VAL A 55 0.02 -11.50 15.17
N CYS A 56 0.57 -12.55 15.79
CA CYS A 56 -0.16 -13.67 16.37
C CYS A 56 -0.73 -13.40 17.78
N GLU A 57 -0.56 -12.19 18.32
CA GLU A 57 -1.15 -11.82 19.61
C GLU A 57 -2.66 -11.82 19.59
N ARG A 58 -3.25 -12.31 20.68
CA ARG A 58 -4.70 -12.52 20.79
C ARG A 58 -5.52 -11.25 20.50
N GLU A 59 -5.10 -10.11 21.03
CA GLU A 59 -5.85 -8.87 20.87
C GLU A 59 -5.74 -8.34 19.43
N ASN A 60 -4.56 -8.46 18.80
CA ASN A 60 -4.35 -8.13 17.41
C ASN A 60 -5.23 -8.98 16.49
N LEU A 61 -5.30 -10.30 16.75
CA LEU A 61 -6.14 -11.21 15.96
C LEU A 61 -7.64 -10.96 16.15
N LYS A 62 -8.08 -10.59 17.35
CA LYS A 62 -9.48 -10.20 17.59
C LYS A 62 -9.86 -8.96 16.79
N GLU A 63 -8.98 -7.96 16.75
CA GLU A 63 -9.21 -6.75 15.97
C GLU A 63 -9.25 -7.06 14.47
N ALA A 64 -8.27 -7.83 13.97
CA ALA A 64 -8.23 -8.28 12.58
C ALA A 64 -9.53 -9.03 12.19
N LEU A 65 -10.01 -9.92 13.05
CA LEU A 65 -11.25 -10.65 12.81
C LEU A 65 -12.48 -9.71 12.76
N ARG A 66 -12.54 -8.72 13.67
CA ARG A 66 -13.61 -7.71 13.66
C ARG A 66 -13.60 -6.91 12.37
N GLN A 67 -12.41 -6.47 11.95
CA GLN A 67 -12.23 -5.68 10.73
C GLN A 67 -12.64 -6.47 9.48
N VAL A 68 -12.17 -7.72 9.32
CA VAL A 68 -12.53 -8.57 8.18
C VAL A 68 -14.04 -8.83 8.15
N LYS A 69 -14.66 -9.07 9.30
CA LYS A 69 -16.13 -9.24 9.38
C LYS A 69 -16.89 -7.96 9.00
N ARG A 70 -16.42 -6.79 9.45
CA ARG A 70 -17.01 -5.50 9.11
C ARG A 70 -16.91 -5.18 7.62
N ASN A 71 -15.77 -5.47 7.03
CA ASN A 71 -15.53 -5.24 5.61
C ASN A 71 -16.31 -6.21 4.71
N LYS A 72 -16.81 -7.31 5.26
CA LYS A 72 -17.53 -8.36 4.50
C LYS A 72 -16.67 -8.88 3.35
N GLY A 73 -17.20 -8.92 2.16
CA GLY A 73 -16.46 -9.33 0.96
C GLY A 73 -16.68 -10.78 0.58
N SER A 74 -16.39 -11.09 -0.68
CA SER A 74 -16.61 -12.39 -1.28
C SER A 74 -15.63 -13.46 -0.79
N ALA A 75 -16.02 -14.74 -0.90
CA ALA A 75 -15.12 -15.86 -0.68
C ALA A 75 -14.01 -15.91 -1.74
N GLY A 76 -12.85 -16.43 -1.36
CA GLY A 76 -11.73 -16.70 -2.28
C GLY A 76 -11.95 -17.98 -3.09
N VAL A 77 -10.83 -18.61 -3.51
CA VAL A 77 -10.86 -19.88 -4.27
C VAL A 77 -11.35 -21.07 -3.44
N ASP A 78 -11.23 -20.99 -2.11
CA ASP A 78 -11.63 -22.05 -1.17
C ASP A 78 -13.13 -22.04 -0.82
N GLY A 79 -13.86 -21.05 -1.27
CA GLY A 79 -15.29 -20.90 -1.01
C GLY A 79 -15.65 -20.53 0.44
N ILE A 80 -14.66 -20.39 1.34
CA ILE A 80 -14.93 -20.04 2.74
C ILE A 80 -15.42 -18.59 2.82
N THR A 81 -16.56 -18.39 3.47
CA THR A 81 -17.15 -17.07 3.68
C THR A 81 -16.65 -16.43 4.98
N VAL A 82 -16.84 -15.11 5.09
CA VAL A 82 -16.49 -14.35 6.31
C VAL A 82 -17.22 -14.91 7.56
N ASN A 83 -18.45 -15.41 7.40
CA ASN A 83 -19.22 -15.97 8.51
C ASN A 83 -18.63 -17.30 9.02
N GLN A 84 -18.06 -18.09 8.14
CA GLN A 84 -17.43 -19.37 8.45
C GLN A 84 -16.01 -19.23 9.04
N LEU A 85 -15.35 -18.09 8.84
CA LEU A 85 -13.97 -17.85 9.28
C LEU A 85 -13.76 -18.16 10.77
N THR A 86 -14.69 -17.74 11.62
CA THR A 86 -14.53 -17.98 13.10
C THR A 86 -14.52 -19.45 13.45
N GLY A 87 -15.40 -20.25 12.83
CA GLY A 87 -15.42 -21.71 13.00
C GLY A 87 -14.15 -22.36 12.48
N TYR A 88 -13.71 -21.92 11.30
CA TYR A 88 -12.47 -22.40 10.69
C TYR A 88 -11.24 -22.12 11.57
N LEU A 89 -11.10 -20.88 12.08
CA LEU A 89 -10.00 -20.51 12.96
C LEU A 89 -9.98 -21.32 14.27
N LYS A 90 -11.13 -21.61 14.88
CA LYS A 90 -11.19 -22.43 16.09
C LYS A 90 -10.57 -23.81 15.90
N GLN A 91 -10.69 -24.39 14.73
CA GLN A 91 -10.20 -25.73 14.41
C GLN A 91 -8.74 -25.74 13.94
N HIS A 92 -8.32 -24.74 13.15
CA HIS A 92 -7.06 -24.78 12.41
C HIS A 92 -6.02 -23.79 12.92
N TRP A 93 -6.36 -22.88 13.85
CA TRP A 93 -5.46 -21.82 14.30
C TRP A 93 -4.13 -22.32 14.86
N PRO A 94 -4.05 -23.41 15.67
CA PRO A 94 -2.75 -23.86 16.16
C PRO A 94 -1.75 -24.17 15.04
N VAL A 95 -2.20 -24.84 13.99
CA VAL A 95 -1.36 -25.18 12.83
C VAL A 95 -1.00 -23.93 12.03
N ILE A 96 -1.96 -23.04 11.77
CA ILE A 96 -1.72 -21.79 11.04
C ILE A 96 -0.72 -20.91 11.80
N ARG A 97 -0.87 -20.79 13.12
CA ARG A 97 0.05 -20.04 13.96
C ARG A 97 1.48 -20.57 13.89
N GLU A 98 1.65 -21.89 13.94
CA GLU A 98 2.96 -22.52 13.81
C GLU A 98 3.58 -22.24 12.44
N GLN A 99 2.81 -22.35 11.36
CA GLN A 99 3.26 -22.01 10.02
C GLN A 99 3.67 -20.53 9.89
N LEU A 100 2.92 -19.62 10.50
CA LEU A 100 3.26 -18.19 10.51
C LEU A 100 4.56 -17.92 11.26
N LEU A 101 4.74 -18.51 12.43
CA LEU A 101 5.93 -18.33 13.26
C LEU A 101 7.17 -18.97 12.67
N SER A 102 7.03 -20.10 11.97
CA SER A 102 8.13 -20.79 11.28
C SER A 102 8.42 -20.22 9.88
N GLY A 103 7.61 -19.29 9.38
CA GLY A 103 7.76 -18.75 8.03
C GLY A 103 7.38 -19.72 6.91
N THR A 104 6.64 -20.78 7.22
CA THR A 104 6.22 -21.81 6.24
C THR A 104 4.77 -21.65 5.78
N TYR A 105 4.10 -20.56 6.20
CA TYR A 105 2.75 -20.27 5.73
C TYR A 105 2.75 -19.87 4.26
N GLU A 106 2.01 -20.59 3.44
CA GLU A 106 1.81 -20.28 2.02
C GLU A 106 0.39 -19.76 1.77
N PRO A 107 0.25 -18.48 1.29
CA PRO A 107 -1.05 -17.96 0.89
C PRO A 107 -1.64 -18.74 -0.27
N LYS A 108 -2.96 -18.91 -0.28
CA LYS A 108 -3.64 -19.58 -1.39
C LYS A 108 -3.72 -18.66 -2.62
N PRO A 109 -3.81 -19.24 -3.83
CA PRO A 109 -4.06 -18.46 -5.04
C PRO A 109 -5.29 -17.56 -4.92
N VAL A 110 -5.24 -16.39 -5.53
CA VAL A 110 -6.37 -15.47 -5.56
C VAL A 110 -7.43 -15.93 -6.55
N ARG A 111 -8.70 -15.75 -6.24
CA ARG A 111 -9.79 -15.93 -7.18
C ARG A 111 -9.85 -14.74 -8.13
N ARG A 112 -9.58 -14.97 -9.41
CA ARG A 112 -9.63 -13.91 -10.44
C ARG A 112 -11.08 -13.59 -10.81
N VAL A 113 -11.40 -12.30 -10.83
CA VAL A 113 -12.67 -11.76 -11.30
C VAL A 113 -12.40 -10.63 -12.29
N GLU A 114 -13.14 -10.58 -13.38
CA GLU A 114 -13.05 -9.53 -14.38
C GLU A 114 -14.18 -8.51 -14.17
N ILE A 115 -13.83 -7.24 -14.11
CA ILE A 115 -14.77 -6.13 -13.92
C ILE A 115 -14.68 -5.24 -15.16
N PRO A 116 -15.80 -4.99 -15.86
CA PRO A 116 -15.82 -4.06 -16.99
C PRO A 116 -15.44 -2.65 -16.53
N LYS A 117 -14.63 -1.95 -17.32
CA LYS A 117 -14.34 -0.54 -17.12
C LYS A 117 -15.35 0.33 -17.88
N PRO A 118 -15.63 1.56 -17.41
CA PRO A 118 -16.52 2.49 -18.11
C PRO A 118 -16.07 2.84 -19.53
N ASP A 119 -14.75 2.79 -19.78
CA ASP A 119 -14.08 3.09 -21.05
C ASP A 119 -14.00 1.90 -22.01
N GLY A 120 -14.68 0.77 -21.73
CA GLY A 120 -14.74 -0.42 -22.56
C GLY A 120 -13.60 -1.43 -22.34
N GLY A 121 -12.72 -1.21 -21.37
CA GLY A 121 -11.69 -2.19 -20.99
C GLY A 121 -12.15 -3.17 -19.90
N VAL A 122 -11.28 -4.12 -19.54
CA VAL A 122 -11.50 -5.07 -18.44
C VAL A 122 -10.44 -4.87 -17.36
N ARG A 123 -10.88 -4.75 -16.10
CA ARG A 123 -10.00 -4.76 -14.94
C ARG A 123 -10.01 -6.15 -14.29
N LYS A 124 -8.84 -6.78 -14.19
CA LYS A 124 -8.68 -8.04 -13.48
C LYS A 124 -8.48 -7.78 -11.99
N LEU A 125 -9.31 -8.39 -11.16
CA LEU A 125 -9.25 -8.30 -9.70
C LEU A 125 -8.92 -9.68 -9.13
N GLY A 126 -7.90 -9.75 -8.26
CA GLY A 126 -7.59 -10.93 -7.47
C GLY A 126 -8.29 -10.85 -6.10
N ILE A 127 -9.08 -11.84 -5.75
CA ILE A 127 -9.75 -11.93 -4.45
C ILE A 127 -9.03 -13.00 -3.62
N PRO A 128 -8.27 -12.62 -2.57
CA PRO A 128 -7.64 -13.56 -1.65
C PRO A 128 -8.68 -14.35 -0.86
N THR A 129 -8.28 -15.48 -0.27
CA THR A 129 -9.14 -16.20 0.66
C THR A 129 -9.47 -15.34 1.89
N VAL A 130 -10.53 -15.68 2.60
CA VAL A 130 -10.90 -14.94 3.82
C VAL A 130 -9.85 -15.13 4.90
N LEU A 131 -9.19 -16.29 4.95
CA LEU A 131 -8.06 -16.54 5.84
C LEU A 131 -6.87 -15.64 5.51
N ASP A 132 -6.46 -15.56 4.24
CA ASP A 132 -5.35 -14.70 3.82
C ASP A 132 -5.63 -13.22 4.12
N ARG A 133 -6.87 -12.76 3.88
CA ARG A 133 -7.27 -11.40 4.26
C ARG A 133 -7.20 -11.15 5.76
N PHE A 134 -7.54 -12.14 6.57
CA PHE A 134 -7.42 -12.07 8.02
C PHE A 134 -5.96 -11.95 8.47
N ILE A 135 -5.08 -12.75 7.91
CA ILE A 135 -3.64 -12.70 8.19
C ILE A 135 -3.05 -11.35 7.72
N GLN A 136 -3.35 -10.93 6.50
CA GLN A 136 -2.93 -9.62 5.96
C GLN A 136 -3.40 -8.47 6.86
N GLN A 137 -4.64 -8.52 7.35
CA GLN A 137 -5.17 -7.52 8.27
C GLN A 137 -4.40 -7.51 9.60
N ALA A 138 -4.07 -8.69 10.15
CA ALA A 138 -3.30 -8.79 11.39
C ALA A 138 -1.87 -8.25 11.22
N VAL A 139 -1.22 -8.57 10.10
CA VAL A 139 0.10 -8.04 9.73
C VAL A 139 0.04 -6.52 9.57
N MET A 140 -0.89 -6.03 8.77
CA MET A 140 -1.06 -4.59 8.49
C MET A 140 -1.22 -3.77 9.78
N GLN A 141 -1.99 -4.24 10.75
CA GLN A 141 -2.19 -3.54 12.02
C GLN A 141 -0.90 -3.38 12.83
N VAL A 142 -0.04 -4.40 12.83
CA VAL A 142 1.26 -4.33 13.52
C VAL A 142 2.21 -3.40 12.78
N LEU A 143 2.33 -3.53 11.47
CA LEU A 143 3.19 -2.69 10.65
C LEU A 143 2.76 -1.21 10.73
N GLN A 144 1.46 -0.95 10.67
CA GLN A 144 0.91 0.40 10.74
C GLN A 144 1.26 1.09 12.07
N ARG A 145 1.14 0.39 13.21
CA ARG A 145 1.53 0.95 14.51
C ARG A 145 3.02 1.32 14.60
N ARG A 146 3.88 0.57 13.90
CA ARG A 146 5.33 0.79 13.94
C ARG A 146 5.79 1.91 13.00
N TRP A 147 5.19 1.99 11.82
CA TRP A 147 5.70 2.84 10.74
C TRP A 147 4.85 4.04 10.39
N ASP A 148 3.62 4.13 10.90
CA ASP A 148 2.75 5.28 10.55
C ASP A 148 3.39 6.62 10.92
N SER A 149 4.11 6.69 12.02
CA SER A 149 4.82 7.90 12.47
C SER A 149 6.01 8.29 11.61
N THR A 150 6.53 7.38 10.78
CA THR A 150 7.69 7.66 9.89
C THR A 150 7.27 8.22 8.54
N PHE A 151 5.98 8.17 8.20
CA PHE A 151 5.50 8.74 6.95
C PHE A 151 5.40 10.27 7.03
N SER A 152 5.66 10.93 5.90
CA SER A 152 5.49 12.37 5.75
C SER A 152 4.11 12.83 6.23
N ASP A 153 4.04 14.02 6.84
CA ASP A 153 2.78 14.65 7.23
C ASP A 153 1.86 14.94 6.03
N HIS A 154 2.41 15.00 4.83
CA HIS A 154 1.67 15.18 3.58
C HIS A 154 1.26 13.86 2.92
N SER A 155 1.52 12.71 3.54
CA SER A 155 1.01 11.41 3.09
C SER A 155 -0.38 11.15 3.68
N TYR A 156 -1.40 11.07 2.83
CA TYR A 156 -2.81 10.97 3.25
C TYR A 156 -3.45 9.63 2.92
N GLY A 157 -2.90 8.87 1.97
CA GLY A 157 -3.49 7.62 1.51
C GLY A 157 -3.35 6.48 2.51
N PHE A 158 -4.46 5.77 2.78
CA PHE A 158 -4.50 4.53 3.58
C PHE A 158 -3.92 4.64 5.01
N ARG A 159 -3.87 5.81 5.59
CA ARG A 159 -3.37 6.06 6.94
C ARG A 159 -4.49 6.33 7.94
N PRO A 160 -4.35 5.91 9.23
CA PRO A 160 -5.31 6.23 10.27
C PRO A 160 -5.44 7.73 10.49
N GLY A 161 -6.67 8.22 10.65
CA GLY A 161 -6.93 9.64 10.89
C GLY A 161 -6.64 10.57 9.71
N ARG A 162 -6.23 10.04 8.55
CA ARG A 162 -6.02 10.80 7.31
C ARG A 162 -7.17 10.56 6.33
N SER A 163 -7.42 11.54 5.47
CA SER A 163 -8.51 11.47 4.49
C SER A 163 -8.17 12.20 3.19
N ALA A 164 -8.85 11.85 2.11
CA ALA A 164 -8.74 12.53 0.83
C ALA A 164 -9.12 14.03 0.95
N HIS A 165 -10.08 14.40 1.81
CA HIS A 165 -10.45 15.79 2.02
C HIS A 165 -9.30 16.63 2.59
N GLN A 166 -8.50 16.06 3.49
CA GLN A 166 -7.31 16.74 4.02
C GLN A 166 -6.25 16.93 2.92
N ALA A 167 -6.06 15.94 2.04
CA ALA A 167 -5.15 16.07 0.89
C ALA A 167 -5.59 17.19 -0.06
N VAL A 168 -6.89 17.26 -0.37
CA VAL A 168 -7.46 18.34 -1.21
C VAL A 168 -7.30 19.71 -0.54
N ALA A 169 -7.56 19.82 0.76
CA ALA A 169 -7.37 21.07 1.49
C ALA A 169 -5.90 21.54 1.47
N GLN A 170 -4.95 20.60 1.61
CA GLN A 170 -3.53 20.91 1.50
C GLN A 170 -3.14 21.36 0.10
N ALA A 171 -3.66 20.70 -0.94
CA ALA A 171 -3.42 21.11 -2.34
C ALA A 171 -3.96 22.51 -2.60
N GLN A 172 -5.13 22.87 -2.07
CA GLN A 172 -5.68 24.22 -2.17
C GLN A 172 -4.75 25.27 -1.51
N GLN A 173 -4.15 24.95 -0.38
CA GLN A 173 -3.18 25.84 0.28
C GLN A 173 -1.94 26.06 -0.59
N TYR A 174 -1.40 25.03 -1.23
CA TYR A 174 -0.28 25.17 -2.15
C TYR A 174 -0.62 26.04 -3.35
N ILE A 175 -1.79 25.84 -3.97
CA ILE A 175 -2.25 26.66 -5.09
C ILE A 175 -2.40 28.13 -4.66
N ALA A 176 -3.00 28.37 -3.49
CA ALA A 176 -3.15 29.74 -2.95
C ALA A 176 -1.80 30.40 -2.62
N ALA A 177 -0.78 29.61 -2.26
CA ALA A 177 0.59 30.09 -2.05
C ALA A 177 1.37 30.34 -3.36
N GLY A 178 0.78 30.11 -4.53
CA GLY A 178 1.37 30.40 -5.84
C GLY A 178 2.07 29.23 -6.52
N TYR A 179 2.00 28.02 -5.98
CA TYR A 179 2.51 26.81 -6.67
C TYR A 179 1.60 26.46 -7.85
N GLY A 180 2.05 26.72 -9.07
CA GLY A 180 1.27 26.53 -10.31
C GLY A 180 1.54 25.24 -11.05
N TRP A 181 2.48 24.42 -10.58
CA TRP A 181 2.87 23.17 -11.24
C TRP A 181 2.52 21.97 -10.38
N VAL A 182 1.99 20.93 -11.01
CA VAL A 182 1.70 19.63 -10.37
C VAL A 182 2.49 18.55 -11.10
N ILE A 183 3.22 17.73 -10.35
CA ILE A 183 3.89 16.54 -10.85
C ILE A 183 3.09 15.34 -10.35
N ASP A 184 2.58 14.54 -11.28
CA ASP A 184 1.88 13.28 -10.98
C ASP A 184 2.80 12.11 -11.31
N LEU A 185 3.08 11.28 -10.30
CA LEU A 185 3.96 10.12 -10.41
C LEU A 185 3.18 8.87 -9.99
N ASP A 186 3.09 7.90 -10.88
CA ASP A 186 2.45 6.60 -10.61
C ASP A 186 3.33 5.44 -11.12
N LEU A 187 3.26 4.31 -10.41
CA LEU A 187 4.00 3.11 -10.80
C LEU A 187 3.17 2.28 -11.79
N GLU A 188 3.62 2.23 -13.03
CA GLU A 188 2.92 1.44 -14.07
C GLU A 188 2.85 -0.04 -13.67
N LYS A 189 1.64 -0.60 -13.68
CA LYS A 189 1.37 -2.04 -13.43
C LYS A 189 1.92 -2.59 -12.10
N PHE A 190 2.11 -1.75 -11.09
CA PHE A 190 2.65 -2.18 -9.80
C PHE A 190 1.91 -3.39 -9.20
N PHE A 191 0.57 -3.45 -9.31
CA PHE A 191 -0.25 -4.59 -8.88
C PHE A 191 -0.64 -5.54 -10.02
N GLY A 192 -0.12 -5.36 -11.21
CA GLY A 192 -0.56 -6.08 -12.42
C GLY A 192 0.53 -6.87 -13.14
N ALA A 193 1.75 -6.89 -12.62
CA ALA A 193 2.80 -7.72 -13.21
C ALA A 193 2.48 -9.21 -12.97
N PRO A 194 2.49 -10.05 -14.00
CA PRO A 194 2.48 -11.50 -13.80
C PRO A 194 3.81 -11.88 -13.14
N GLY A 195 3.73 -12.52 -11.94
CA GLY A 195 4.85 -13.23 -11.37
C GLY A 195 5.15 -14.49 -12.16
#